data_d8cea595ea6d01781255b7bd289ccb80
#
_entry.id   d8cea595ea6d01781255b7bd289ccb80
#
_cell.length_a   1.000
_cell.length_b   1.000
_cell.length_c   1.000
_cell.angle_alpha   90.00
_cell.angle_beta   90.00
_cell.angle_gamma   90.00
#
_symmetry.space_group_name_H-M   'P 1'
#
loop_
_entity.id
_entity.type
_entity.pdbx_description
1 polymer ?
#
loop_
_entity_poly.entity_id
_entity_poly.type
_entity_poly.pdbx_seq_one_letter_code
_entity_poly.pdbx_strand_id
1 'polypeptide(L)'
;DETARYWIECSAGYGVSESFGAAYLIDLDAQNEAYATHGYSPDKEGYRCGFVIAGPGIRQGIRIPSMEMADVTAIAARVLNLEMKGLEGRIPEGMF
;
A
#
# COMPACT_ATOMS: atom_id res chain seq x y z
N ASP A 1 8.35 -20.72 -3.48
CA ASP A 1 9.67 -20.75 -2.87
C ASP A 1 9.54 -20.32 -1.42
N GLU A 2 9.49 -21.30 -0.50
CA GLU A 2 9.31 -21.02 0.93
C GLU A 2 10.66 -20.65 1.56
N THR A 3 11.10 -19.42 1.33
CA THR A 3 12.34 -18.90 1.86
C THR A 3 12.26 -18.42 3.30
N ALA A 4 11.05 -18.20 3.83
CA ALA A 4 10.84 -17.78 5.20
C ALA A 4 9.86 -18.72 5.93
N ARG A 5 10.23 -19.16 7.14
CA ARG A 5 9.38 -19.99 8.03
C ARG A 5 8.46 -19.15 8.93
N TYR A 6 8.85 -17.93 9.19
CA TYR A 6 8.16 -17.05 10.12
C TYR A 6 8.04 -15.67 9.53
N TRP A 7 6.91 -15.05 9.75
CA TRP A 7 6.67 -13.65 9.50
C TRP A 7 6.56 -12.94 10.85
N ILE A 8 7.33 -11.89 11.04
CA ILE A 8 7.30 -11.07 12.25
C ILE A 8 6.81 -9.69 11.88
N GLU A 9 5.79 -9.23 12.56
CA GLU A 9 5.22 -7.91 12.41
C GLU A 9 5.23 -7.17 13.73
N CYS A 10 5.68 -5.93 13.73
CA CYS A 10 5.65 -5.09 14.90
C CYS A 10 4.23 -4.61 15.23
N SER A 11 3.99 -4.30 16.49
CA SER A 11 2.80 -3.55 16.92
C SER A 11 2.75 -2.17 16.26
N ALA A 12 1.57 -1.55 16.21
CA ALA A 12 1.42 -0.20 15.69
C ALA A 12 2.35 0.80 16.42
N GLY A 13 3.02 1.65 15.66
CA GLY A 13 3.99 2.60 16.20
C GLY A 13 5.41 2.06 16.40
N TYR A 14 5.66 0.78 16.10
CA TYR A 14 6.99 0.19 16.18
C TYR A 14 7.47 -0.27 14.81
N GLY A 15 8.77 -0.18 14.57
CA GLY A 15 9.44 -0.70 13.39
C GLY A 15 10.67 -1.51 13.77
N VAL A 16 11.12 -2.36 12.85
CA VAL A 16 12.39 -3.09 13.00
C VAL A 16 13.49 -2.29 12.32
N SER A 17 14.63 -2.15 12.99
CA SER A 17 15.84 -1.59 12.40
C SER A 17 16.88 -2.70 12.19
N GLU A 18 17.63 -2.58 11.12
CA GLU A 18 18.79 -3.45 10.85
C GLU A 18 20.05 -2.97 11.57
N SER A 19 19.95 -1.88 12.34
CA SER A 19 21.09 -1.31 13.06
C SER A 19 21.40 -2.12 14.31
N PHE A 20 22.67 -2.45 14.50
CA PHE A 20 23.18 -3.02 15.73
C PHE A 20 23.68 -1.91 16.63
N GLY A 21 23.01 -1.66 17.73
CA GLY A 21 23.36 -0.65 18.71
C GLY A 21 23.29 -1.18 20.15
N ALA A 22 23.64 -0.33 21.09
CA ALA A 22 23.59 -0.67 22.51
C ALA A 22 22.15 -0.77 23.04
N ALA A 23 21.20 -0.06 22.42
CA ALA A 23 19.79 -0.09 22.78
C ALA A 23 19.00 -0.98 21.81
N TYR A 24 18.21 -1.90 22.36
CA TYR A 24 17.30 -2.74 21.57
C TYR A 24 15.96 -2.05 21.28
N LEU A 25 15.66 -0.96 21.94
CA LEU A 25 14.50 -0.10 21.72
C LEU A 25 14.95 1.35 21.71
N ILE A 26 14.59 2.09 20.68
CA ILE A 26 14.91 3.50 20.51
C ILE A 26 13.61 4.26 20.39
N ASP A 27 13.46 5.29 21.23
CA ASP A 27 12.34 6.23 21.17
C ASP A 27 12.72 7.37 20.22
N LEU A 28 12.08 7.40 19.05
CA LEU A 28 12.35 8.39 18.00
C LEU A 28 11.71 9.74 18.33
N ASP A 29 10.60 9.76 19.05
CA ASP A 29 9.97 11.00 19.51
C ASP A 29 10.89 11.74 20.49
N ALA A 30 11.57 10.98 21.36
CA ALA A 30 12.57 11.56 22.28
C ALA A 30 13.80 12.12 21.54
N GLN A 31 14.07 11.63 20.33
CA GLN A 31 15.15 12.12 19.47
C GLN A 31 14.70 13.21 18.49
N ASN A 32 13.40 13.57 18.51
CA ASN A 32 12.77 14.47 17.55
C ASN A 32 12.99 14.04 16.09
N GLU A 33 12.95 12.73 15.85
CA GLU A 33 13.07 12.12 14.53
C GLU A 33 11.70 11.64 14.05
N ALA A 34 11.38 11.93 12.79
CA ALA A 34 10.21 11.39 12.13
C ALA A 34 10.54 10.02 11.54
N TYR A 35 9.68 9.03 11.77
CA TYR A 35 9.82 7.70 11.23
C TYR A 35 8.58 7.31 10.42
N ALA A 36 8.82 6.83 9.21
CA ALA A 36 7.81 6.24 8.36
C ALA A 36 8.32 4.92 7.79
N THR A 37 7.48 3.92 7.77
CA THR A 37 7.84 2.60 7.26
C THR A 37 6.68 1.97 6.51
N HIS A 38 6.96 0.84 5.88
CA HIS A 38 6.03 0.01 5.14
C HIS A 38 6.21 -1.47 5.53
N GLY A 39 5.41 -2.36 4.93
CA GLY A 39 5.59 -3.80 5.13
C GLY A 39 4.74 -4.40 6.24
N TYR A 40 3.77 -3.67 6.76
CA TYR A 40 2.75 -4.24 7.65
C TYR A 40 1.75 -5.10 6.88
N SER A 41 1.07 -6.00 7.59
CA SER A 41 -0.06 -6.75 7.05
C SER A 41 -1.13 -5.79 6.49
N PRO A 42 -1.70 -6.09 5.32
CA PRO A 42 -2.80 -5.30 4.76
C PRO A 42 -4.06 -5.30 5.66
N ASP A 43 -4.19 -6.29 6.54
CA ASP A 43 -5.30 -6.39 7.48
C ASP A 43 -5.15 -5.48 8.71
N LYS A 44 -3.98 -4.84 8.87
CA LYS A 44 -3.74 -3.96 10.00
C LYS A 44 -4.62 -2.73 9.95
N GLU A 45 -5.31 -2.45 11.04
CA GLU A 45 -6.15 -1.26 11.17
C GLU A 45 -5.35 0.01 10.88
N GLY A 46 -5.91 0.90 10.06
CA GLY A 46 -5.27 2.16 9.66
C GLY A 46 -4.23 2.03 8.55
N TYR A 47 -3.93 0.81 8.06
CA TYR A 47 -2.92 0.59 7.02
C TYR A 47 -3.49 0.63 5.59
N ARG A 48 -4.46 1.49 5.35
CA ARG A 48 -5.04 1.71 4.03
C ARG A 48 -4.34 2.83 3.31
N CYS A 49 -4.07 2.61 2.01
CA CYS A 49 -3.47 3.62 1.14
C CYS A 49 -4.54 4.54 0.56
N GLY A 50 -4.16 5.79 0.26
CA GLY A 50 -4.95 6.68 -0.58
C GLY A 50 -4.69 6.40 -2.06
N PHE A 51 -5.71 6.58 -2.89
CA PHE A 51 -5.61 6.50 -4.33
C PHE A 51 -6.25 7.72 -4.97
N VAL A 52 -5.52 8.38 -5.86
CA VAL A 52 -6.00 9.53 -6.65
C VAL A 52 -5.58 9.32 -8.09
N ILE A 53 -6.48 9.53 -9.02
CA ILE A 53 -6.20 9.45 -10.43
C ILE A 53 -6.85 10.62 -11.16
N ALA A 54 -6.17 11.20 -12.13
CA ALA A 54 -6.68 12.23 -13.01
C ALA A 54 -6.03 12.11 -14.39
N GLY A 55 -6.76 12.45 -15.42
CA GLY A 55 -6.24 12.42 -16.79
C GLY A 55 -7.33 12.28 -17.85
N PRO A 56 -6.94 12.27 -19.13
CA PRO A 56 -7.88 12.06 -20.23
C PRO A 56 -8.62 10.73 -20.07
N GLY A 57 -9.95 10.76 -20.26
CA GLY A 57 -10.80 9.58 -20.12
C GLY A 57 -11.17 9.22 -18.69
N ILE A 58 -10.62 9.87 -17.69
CA ILE A 58 -11.03 9.68 -16.29
C ILE A 58 -12.15 10.67 -15.95
N ARG A 59 -13.24 10.15 -15.41
CA ARG A 59 -14.37 10.99 -14.98
C ARG A 59 -13.97 11.86 -13.80
N GLN A 60 -14.22 13.16 -13.91
CA GLN A 60 -13.92 14.12 -12.86
C GLN A 60 -14.95 14.10 -11.73
N GLY A 61 -14.50 14.41 -10.52
CA GLY A 61 -15.36 14.62 -9.36
C GLY A 61 -15.98 13.36 -8.77
N ILE A 62 -15.59 12.17 -9.22
CA ILE A 62 -16.05 10.92 -8.62
C ILE A 62 -15.29 10.59 -7.35
N ARG A 63 -15.96 9.86 -6.47
CA ARG A 63 -15.34 9.27 -5.28
C ARG A 63 -15.64 7.78 -5.27
N ILE A 64 -14.60 6.98 -5.21
CA ILE A 64 -14.66 5.53 -5.06
C ILE A 64 -14.48 5.22 -3.58
N PRO A 65 -15.46 4.58 -2.92
CA PRO A 65 -15.42 4.36 -1.47
C PRO A 65 -14.27 3.46 -1.04
N SER A 66 -13.99 2.44 -1.83
CA SER A 66 -12.87 1.52 -1.63
C SER A 66 -12.55 0.79 -2.93
N MET A 67 -11.31 0.34 -3.03
CA MET A 67 -10.83 -0.50 -4.13
C MET A 67 -9.71 -1.39 -3.60
N GLU A 68 -9.42 -2.45 -4.32
CA GLU A 68 -8.32 -3.35 -4.02
C GLU A 68 -7.03 -2.88 -4.72
N MET A 69 -5.88 -3.23 -4.15
CA MET A 69 -4.59 -2.90 -4.78
C MET A 69 -4.47 -3.51 -6.19
N ALA A 70 -5.03 -4.69 -6.41
CA ALA A 70 -5.06 -5.36 -7.71
C ALA A 70 -5.82 -4.55 -8.79
N ASP A 71 -6.81 -3.72 -8.39
CA ASP A 71 -7.59 -2.89 -9.31
C ASP A 71 -6.73 -1.84 -10.03
N VAL A 72 -5.64 -1.41 -9.41
CA VAL A 72 -4.69 -0.46 -10.00
C VAL A 72 -4.12 -1.00 -11.32
N THR A 73 -3.83 -2.29 -11.37
CA THR A 73 -3.34 -2.93 -12.60
C THR A 73 -4.39 -2.93 -13.71
N ALA A 74 -5.65 -3.21 -13.37
CA ALA A 74 -6.75 -3.17 -14.34
C ALA A 74 -7.00 -1.75 -14.88
N ILE A 75 -6.92 -0.75 -14.01
CA ILE A 75 -7.02 0.67 -14.38
C ILE A 75 -5.86 1.05 -15.31
N ALA A 76 -4.64 0.70 -14.96
CA ALA A 76 -3.46 0.99 -15.77
C ALA A 76 -3.56 0.33 -17.17
N ALA A 77 -3.95 -0.93 -17.25
CA ALA A 77 -4.18 -1.62 -18.51
C ALA A 77 -5.22 -0.90 -19.38
N ARG A 78 -6.33 -0.45 -18.78
CA ARG A 78 -7.36 0.32 -19.47
C ARG A 78 -6.86 1.66 -20.01
N VAL A 79 -6.16 2.42 -19.17
CA VAL A 79 -5.59 3.73 -19.56
C VAL A 79 -4.59 3.59 -20.71
N LEU A 80 -3.76 2.56 -20.65
CA LEU A 80 -2.73 2.29 -21.66
C LEU A 80 -3.23 1.51 -22.87
N ASN A 81 -4.53 1.16 -22.90
CA ASN A 81 -5.14 0.32 -23.94
C ASN A 81 -4.41 -1.01 -24.14
N LEU A 82 -4.03 -1.64 -23.05
CA LEU A 82 -3.36 -2.95 -23.05
C LEU A 82 -4.37 -4.08 -22.81
N GLU A 83 -4.28 -5.14 -23.61
CA GLU A 83 -4.96 -6.39 -23.33
C GLU A 83 -4.12 -7.24 -22.39
N MET A 84 -4.60 -7.42 -21.17
CA MET A 84 -3.95 -8.27 -20.17
C MET A 84 -4.91 -9.39 -19.75
N LYS A 85 -4.43 -10.63 -19.84
CA LYS A 85 -5.19 -11.82 -19.42
C LYS A 85 -4.87 -12.17 -17.97
N GLY A 86 -5.86 -12.72 -17.27
CA GLY A 86 -5.66 -13.21 -15.89
C GLY A 86 -5.53 -12.10 -14.85
N LEU A 87 -6.04 -10.89 -15.10
CA LEU A 87 -6.11 -9.84 -14.10
C LEU A 87 -7.11 -10.25 -13.01
N GLU A 88 -6.67 -10.15 -11.75
CA GLU A 88 -7.53 -10.32 -10.57
C GLU A 88 -8.31 -9.04 -10.26
N GLY A 89 -7.73 -7.89 -10.57
CA GLY A 89 -8.34 -6.59 -10.36
C GLY A 89 -9.43 -6.25 -11.38
N ARG A 90 -10.30 -5.35 -11.00
CA ARG A 90 -11.41 -4.83 -11.81
C ARG A 90 -11.39 -3.31 -11.87
N ILE A 91 -12.00 -2.76 -12.89
CA ILE A 91 -12.16 -1.31 -12.99
C ILE A 91 -13.34 -0.90 -12.12
N PRO A 92 -13.17 0.02 -11.17
CA PRO A 92 -14.27 0.57 -10.39
C PRO A 92 -15.35 1.21 -11.28
N GLU A 93 -16.60 0.96 -10.94
CA GLU A 93 -17.73 1.47 -11.71
C GLU A 93 -17.73 3.00 -11.78
N GLY A 94 -17.98 3.53 -12.95
CA GLY A 94 -18.09 4.96 -13.17
C GLY A 94 -16.78 5.73 -13.22
N MET A 95 -15.63 5.05 -13.25
CA MET A 95 -14.34 5.71 -13.32
C MET A 95 -14.03 6.33 -14.69
N PHE A 96 -14.49 5.69 -15.76
CA PHE A 96 -14.29 6.13 -17.15
C PHE A 96 -15.57 6.61 -17.80
#